data_b858951c7b7061f090602a85dff22a51
#
_entry.id   b858951c7b7061f090602a85dff22a51
#
_cell.length_a   1.000
_cell.length_b   1.000
_cell.length_c   1.000
_cell.angle_alpha   90.00
_cell.angle_beta   90.00
_cell.angle_gamma   90.00
#
_symmetry.space_group_name_H-M   'P 1'
#
loop_
_entity.id
_entity.type
_entity.pdbx_description
1 polymer ?
#
loop_
_entity_poly.entity_id
_entity_poly.type
_entity_poly.pdbx_seq_one_letter_code
_entity_poly.pdbx_strand_id
1 'polypeptide(L)'
;MENYFKNLLEKMKQSNLKLGITKIEDLLIRQTISQAEDGKPKQEIHLVVPNYQRPYKWSSKNVVQLLDDIIHAKNENKEVYRVGTLILHFDKEKKNYNIVDGQQRTITFSLLLKALSPELNIPFLEQSLTNNLHNKRNIPKNYQTLVRRCENFGNKKEKDDLLEYIFKHCELIVVITEDISEAFQFFDSQNARGKKLYPHDLLKAFHLREMKLSNNEETEKTVKIWEEQDQSFLSILFSDYLYRIKQWVKGNYAEQLSEKNINLFKGITQEDNFPFAQFYKGAFAYADSFNQSSIPFVSGIKNIKPFQLDAPIIAGKPFFDFAKHYYDILKDIQNNDKYEGYLINDNDIVKTLDLPKNKNGVGNRITRLLFDTAILLYVDRFTPPQKPTKTDLNLLDQFTLFAFIWAYSLRAQYVNLGWHSAQLYIFGNNEKINSLNIYKAINDVDSPIELLSILSDQINPINKNKIVAKTENINETVNDIYVNYLHYFEKYNFLTHQNENK
;
A
#
# COMPACT_ATOMS: atom_id res chain seq x y z
N MET A 1 6.00 33.30 -0.48
CA MET A 1 4.79 32.87 -1.21
C MET A 1 4.81 33.27 -2.68
N GLU A 2 5.14 34.51 -3.03
CA GLU A 2 5.23 34.97 -4.42
C GLU A 2 6.22 34.20 -5.32
N ASN A 3 7.43 33.94 -4.83
CA ASN A 3 8.41 33.14 -5.58
C ASN A 3 7.98 31.69 -5.82
N TYR A 4 7.17 31.11 -4.93
CA TYR A 4 6.63 29.79 -5.11
C TYR A 4 5.52 29.76 -6.18
N PHE A 5 4.64 30.76 -6.17
CA PHE A 5 3.63 30.94 -7.21
C PHE A 5 4.25 31.22 -8.58
N LYS A 6 5.34 31.99 -8.63
CA LYS A 6 6.09 32.24 -9.86
C LYS A 6 6.72 31.01 -10.45
N ASN A 7 7.38 30.19 -9.61
CA ASN A 7 7.93 28.88 -10.02
C ASN A 7 6.85 27.88 -10.41
N LEU A 8 5.68 27.91 -9.77
CA LEU A 8 4.54 27.08 -10.14
C LEU A 8 4.00 27.52 -11.51
N LEU A 9 3.84 28.83 -11.74
CA LEU A 9 3.39 29.41 -13.01
C LEU A 9 4.40 29.18 -14.15
N GLU A 10 5.70 29.19 -13.87
CA GLU A 10 6.72 28.88 -14.89
C GLU A 10 6.73 27.38 -15.25
N LYS A 11 6.60 26.48 -14.28
CA LYS A 11 6.40 25.06 -14.54
C LYS A 11 5.09 24.77 -15.27
N MET A 12 4.04 25.51 -14.98
CA MET A 12 2.73 25.38 -15.63
C MET A 12 2.74 25.89 -17.07
N LYS A 13 3.57 26.90 -17.41
CA LYS A 13 3.75 27.37 -18.79
C LYS A 13 4.45 26.34 -19.70
N GLN A 14 5.14 25.35 -19.13
CA GLN A 14 5.74 24.23 -19.84
C GLN A 14 4.84 22.98 -19.88
N SER A 15 3.71 22.97 -19.16
CA SER A 15 2.76 21.87 -19.08
C SER A 15 1.43 22.27 -19.76
N ASN A 16 0.73 21.28 -20.30
CA ASN A 16 -0.62 21.46 -20.89
C ASN A 16 -1.72 21.65 -19.80
N LEU A 17 -1.37 22.11 -18.61
CA LEU A 17 -2.29 22.32 -17.51
C LEU A 17 -3.10 23.60 -17.72
N LYS A 18 -4.43 23.48 -17.68
CA LYS A 18 -5.37 24.60 -17.72
C LYS A 18 -5.99 24.81 -16.35
N LEU A 19 -6.02 26.06 -15.90
CA LEU A 19 -6.65 26.43 -14.64
C LEU A 19 -8.03 27.04 -14.89
N GLY A 20 -8.90 26.85 -13.91
CA GLY A 20 -10.21 27.49 -13.87
C GLY A 20 -10.72 27.63 -12.45
N ILE A 21 -11.73 28.47 -12.29
CA ILE A 21 -12.53 28.57 -11.07
C ILE A 21 -13.97 28.30 -11.47
N THR A 22 -14.67 27.50 -10.68
CA THR A 22 -16.05 27.18 -10.95
C THR A 22 -16.90 27.20 -9.69
N LYS A 23 -18.08 27.73 -9.78
CA LYS A 23 -19.10 27.60 -8.73
C LYS A 23 -19.68 26.20 -8.72
N ILE A 24 -20.18 25.79 -7.57
CA ILE A 24 -20.82 24.48 -7.42
C ILE A 24 -22.03 24.34 -8.36
N GLU A 25 -22.85 25.39 -8.52
CA GLU A 25 -23.97 25.41 -9.45
C GLU A 25 -23.52 25.18 -10.89
N ASP A 26 -22.54 25.96 -11.35
CA ASP A 26 -22.03 25.87 -12.71
C ASP A 26 -21.49 24.49 -13.03
N LEU A 27 -20.71 23.90 -12.12
CA LEU A 27 -20.09 22.59 -12.33
C LEU A 27 -21.10 21.44 -12.32
N LEU A 28 -21.98 21.38 -11.29
CA LEU A 28 -22.83 20.20 -11.05
C LEU A 28 -24.19 20.29 -11.75
N ILE A 29 -24.68 21.48 -12.02
CA ILE A 29 -26.00 21.70 -12.65
C ILE A 29 -25.86 22.09 -14.10
N ARG A 30 -25.07 23.15 -14.38
CA ARG A 30 -24.91 23.69 -15.74
C ARG A 30 -23.84 22.98 -16.56
N GLN A 31 -23.05 22.13 -15.93
CA GLN A 31 -21.92 21.43 -16.56
C GLN A 31 -20.94 22.40 -17.24
N THR A 32 -20.60 23.46 -16.54
CA THR A 32 -19.70 24.50 -17.03
C THR A 32 -18.61 24.81 -16.00
N ILE A 33 -17.49 25.40 -16.46
CA ILE A 33 -16.50 26.03 -15.59
C ILE A 33 -16.70 27.53 -15.72
N SER A 34 -16.99 28.19 -14.60
CA SER A 34 -17.41 29.61 -14.57
C SER A 34 -16.36 30.53 -15.15
N GLN A 35 -15.10 30.29 -14.85
CA GLN A 35 -13.97 31.09 -15.31
C GLN A 35 -12.78 30.21 -15.63
N ALA A 36 -12.45 30.08 -16.91
CA ALA A 36 -11.23 29.42 -17.37
C ALA A 36 -10.07 30.42 -17.44
N GLU A 37 -8.85 29.90 -17.67
CA GLU A 37 -7.61 30.67 -17.74
C GLU A 37 -7.66 31.79 -18.83
N ASP A 38 -8.44 31.55 -19.89
CA ASP A 38 -8.68 32.52 -20.97
C ASP A 38 -9.77 33.58 -20.64
N GLY A 39 -10.29 33.55 -19.40
CA GLY A 39 -11.35 34.45 -18.94
C GLY A 39 -12.76 34.10 -19.44
N LYS A 40 -12.94 33.01 -20.19
CA LYS A 40 -14.23 32.62 -20.74
C LYS A 40 -14.76 31.38 -20.00
N PRO A 41 -16.09 31.24 -19.83
CA PRO A 41 -16.69 30.03 -19.28
C PRO A 41 -16.47 28.87 -20.25
N LYS A 42 -16.08 27.70 -19.70
CA LYS A 42 -15.94 26.47 -20.45
C LYS A 42 -17.21 25.62 -20.29
N GLN A 43 -17.78 25.20 -21.39
CA GLN A 43 -19.03 24.44 -21.45
C GLN A 43 -18.79 22.94 -21.70
N GLU A 44 -19.84 22.13 -21.50
CA GLU A 44 -19.83 20.67 -21.74
C GLU A 44 -18.85 19.91 -20.85
N ILE A 45 -18.87 20.22 -19.56
CA ILE A 45 -18.02 19.56 -18.55
C ILE A 45 -18.74 18.31 -18.02
N HIS A 46 -18.68 17.22 -18.78
CA HIS A 46 -19.22 15.93 -18.33
C HIS A 46 -18.25 15.27 -17.35
N LEU A 47 -18.55 15.40 -16.04
CA LEU A 47 -17.74 14.82 -14.98
C LEU A 47 -17.97 13.31 -14.84
N VAL A 48 -16.90 12.55 -14.81
CA VAL A 48 -16.94 11.10 -14.62
C VAL A 48 -16.03 10.69 -13.47
N VAL A 49 -16.50 9.77 -12.63
CA VAL A 49 -15.66 9.08 -11.65
C VAL A 49 -15.06 7.85 -12.34
N PRO A 50 -13.77 7.88 -12.71
CA PRO A 50 -13.17 6.77 -13.42
C PRO A 50 -12.97 5.56 -12.50
N ASN A 51 -12.90 4.37 -13.08
CA ASN A 51 -12.81 3.11 -12.33
C ASN A 51 -11.51 2.95 -11.53
N TYR A 52 -10.45 3.69 -11.87
CA TYR A 52 -9.21 3.71 -11.09
C TYR A 52 -9.31 4.55 -9.80
N GLN A 53 -10.42 5.29 -9.60
CA GLN A 53 -10.60 6.05 -8.37
C GLN A 53 -10.96 5.14 -7.19
N ARG A 54 -10.39 5.49 -6.02
CA ARG A 54 -10.75 4.81 -4.77
C ARG A 54 -12.25 4.95 -4.48
N PRO A 55 -12.84 3.99 -3.78
CA PRO A 55 -14.24 4.09 -3.37
C PRO A 55 -14.54 5.35 -2.56
N TYR A 56 -15.81 5.74 -2.55
CA TYR A 56 -16.28 6.82 -1.68
C TYR A 56 -16.19 6.39 -0.20
N LYS A 57 -15.22 6.96 0.52
CA LYS A 57 -14.86 6.56 1.90
C LYS A 57 -15.26 7.59 2.96
N TRP A 58 -15.77 8.76 2.60
CA TRP A 58 -16.21 9.73 3.59
C TRP A 58 -17.27 9.13 4.51
N SER A 59 -17.06 9.33 5.81
CA SER A 59 -18.00 8.95 6.86
C SER A 59 -19.06 10.02 7.05
N SER A 60 -20.13 9.70 7.79
CA SER A 60 -21.14 10.69 8.18
C SER A 60 -20.55 11.90 8.92
N LYS A 61 -19.44 11.72 9.66
CA LYS A 61 -18.73 12.83 10.30
C LYS A 61 -18.14 13.81 9.26
N ASN A 62 -17.56 13.31 8.18
CA ASN A 62 -16.97 14.16 7.14
C ASN A 62 -18.03 14.97 6.39
N VAL A 63 -19.19 14.37 6.07
CA VAL A 63 -20.25 15.08 5.35
C VAL A 63 -20.96 16.10 6.23
N VAL A 64 -21.11 15.81 7.52
CA VAL A 64 -21.66 16.78 8.49
C VAL A 64 -20.69 17.93 8.68
N GLN A 65 -19.37 17.67 8.79
CA GLN A 65 -18.36 18.71 8.91
C GLN A 65 -18.38 19.65 7.70
N LEU A 66 -18.47 19.12 6.48
CA LEU A 66 -18.56 19.96 5.27
C LEU A 66 -19.81 20.85 5.31
N LEU A 67 -20.96 20.30 5.71
CA LEU A 67 -22.20 21.07 5.84
C LEU A 67 -22.07 22.17 6.89
N ASP A 68 -21.52 21.85 8.07
CA ASP A 68 -21.34 22.80 9.17
C ASP A 68 -20.35 23.91 8.77
N ASP A 69 -19.28 23.59 8.03
CA ASP A 69 -18.31 24.56 7.51
C ASP A 69 -18.98 25.53 6.51
N ILE A 70 -19.88 25.04 5.65
CA ILE A 70 -20.65 25.88 4.70
C ILE A 70 -21.62 26.78 5.46
N ILE A 71 -22.34 26.26 6.45
CA ILE A 71 -23.28 27.03 7.28
C ILE A 71 -22.52 28.13 8.02
N HIS A 72 -21.34 27.81 8.56
CA HIS A 72 -20.50 28.79 9.24
C HIS A 72 -20.04 29.90 8.30
N ALA A 73 -19.56 29.54 7.09
CA ALA A 73 -19.16 30.50 6.08
C ALA A 73 -20.34 31.42 5.64
N LYS A 74 -21.56 30.85 5.51
CA LYS A 74 -22.78 31.61 5.23
C LYS A 74 -23.09 32.61 6.36
N ASN A 75 -23.02 32.16 7.61
CA ASN A 75 -23.31 33.01 8.77
C ASN A 75 -22.28 34.13 8.94
N GLU A 76 -21.04 33.93 8.51
CA GLU A 76 -20.00 34.96 8.45
C GLU A 76 -20.13 35.87 7.21
N ASN A 77 -21.14 35.70 6.37
CA ASN A 77 -21.35 36.41 5.12
C ASN A 77 -20.14 36.42 4.18
N LYS A 78 -19.43 35.28 4.09
CA LYS A 78 -18.29 35.18 3.16
C LYS A 78 -18.77 35.26 1.73
N GLU A 79 -18.28 36.25 1.00
CA GLU A 79 -18.59 36.45 -0.44
C GLU A 79 -18.06 35.29 -1.29
N VAL A 80 -16.97 34.64 -0.88
CA VAL A 80 -16.37 33.48 -1.54
C VAL A 80 -15.96 32.45 -0.50
N TYR A 81 -16.49 31.24 -0.64
CA TYR A 81 -16.07 30.09 0.13
C TYR A 81 -15.41 29.06 -0.79
N ARG A 82 -14.08 28.95 -0.70
CA ARG A 82 -13.29 28.00 -1.49
C ARG A 82 -13.29 26.63 -0.87
N VAL A 83 -13.99 25.71 -1.52
CA VAL A 83 -14.17 24.34 -1.03
C VAL A 83 -12.91 23.48 -1.21
N GLY A 84 -12.07 23.87 -2.17
CA GLY A 84 -10.80 23.18 -2.46
C GLY A 84 -10.51 23.07 -3.94
N THR A 85 -9.64 22.12 -4.29
CA THR A 85 -9.21 21.89 -5.67
C THR A 85 -9.88 20.66 -6.26
N LEU A 86 -10.22 20.70 -7.54
CA LEU A 86 -10.71 19.60 -8.36
C LEU A 86 -9.72 19.41 -9.52
N ILE A 87 -9.14 18.21 -9.64
CA ILE A 87 -8.20 17.87 -10.70
C ILE A 87 -8.92 16.96 -11.70
N LEU A 88 -8.92 17.36 -12.95
CA LEU A 88 -9.61 16.69 -14.04
C LEU A 88 -8.64 16.29 -15.15
N HIS A 89 -8.76 15.06 -15.59
CA HIS A 89 -8.16 14.58 -16.83
C HIS A 89 -9.20 14.59 -17.94
N PHE A 90 -8.94 15.34 -19.01
CA PHE A 90 -9.81 15.36 -20.18
C PHE A 90 -9.48 14.19 -21.10
N ASP A 91 -10.40 13.23 -21.20
CA ASP A 91 -10.35 12.10 -22.13
C ASP A 91 -10.89 12.56 -23.50
N LYS A 92 -9.99 12.72 -24.48
CA LYS A 92 -10.35 13.18 -25.83
C LYS A 92 -11.23 12.20 -26.59
N GLU A 93 -11.07 10.90 -26.34
CA GLU A 93 -11.82 9.86 -27.05
C GLU A 93 -13.27 9.83 -26.57
N LYS A 94 -13.47 9.88 -25.26
CA LYS A 94 -14.80 9.83 -24.63
C LYS A 94 -15.44 11.21 -24.46
N LYS A 95 -14.69 12.29 -24.73
CA LYS A 95 -15.11 13.69 -24.52
C LYS A 95 -15.65 13.97 -23.11
N ASN A 96 -15.06 13.33 -22.09
CA ASN A 96 -15.45 13.49 -20.69
C ASN A 96 -14.30 13.99 -19.83
N TYR A 97 -14.61 14.41 -18.61
CA TYR A 97 -13.67 14.90 -17.62
C TYR A 97 -13.59 13.92 -16.45
N ASN A 98 -12.55 13.11 -16.45
CA ASN A 98 -12.29 12.14 -15.40
C ASN A 98 -11.78 12.83 -14.14
N ILE A 99 -12.45 12.65 -13.02
CA ILE A 99 -12.02 13.21 -11.73
C ILE A 99 -10.78 12.44 -11.25
N VAL A 100 -9.65 13.13 -11.12
CA VAL A 100 -8.41 12.59 -10.58
C VAL A 100 -8.28 12.91 -9.08
N ASP A 101 -8.67 14.13 -8.68
CA ASP A 101 -8.85 14.51 -7.27
C ASP A 101 -10.11 15.35 -7.07
N GLY A 102 -10.63 15.34 -5.85
CA GLY A 102 -11.85 16.02 -5.47
C GLY A 102 -13.11 15.16 -5.48
N GLN A 103 -13.03 13.88 -5.86
CA GLN A 103 -14.16 12.95 -5.95
C GLN A 103 -15.03 12.92 -4.68
N GLN A 104 -14.43 12.79 -3.50
CA GLN A 104 -15.17 12.70 -2.24
C GLN A 104 -16.04 13.95 -2.01
N ARG A 105 -15.48 15.13 -2.28
CA ARG A 105 -16.17 16.42 -2.17
C ARG A 105 -17.28 16.55 -3.23
N THR A 106 -16.98 16.23 -4.48
CA THR A 106 -17.93 16.32 -5.59
C THR A 106 -19.15 15.43 -5.34
N ILE A 107 -18.95 14.17 -4.94
CA ILE A 107 -20.05 13.27 -4.57
C ILE A 107 -20.84 13.87 -3.39
N THR A 108 -20.16 14.34 -2.34
CA THR A 108 -20.84 14.87 -1.15
C THR A 108 -21.65 16.13 -1.46
N PHE A 109 -21.13 17.06 -2.29
CA PHE A 109 -21.90 18.21 -2.74
C PHE A 109 -23.14 17.79 -3.54
N SER A 110 -22.99 16.83 -4.44
CA SER A 110 -24.14 16.31 -5.20
C SER A 110 -25.22 15.70 -4.29
N LEU A 111 -24.80 14.96 -3.25
CA LEU A 111 -25.73 14.41 -2.26
C LEU A 111 -26.37 15.50 -1.40
N LEU A 112 -25.62 16.54 -1.02
CA LEU A 112 -26.13 17.67 -0.24
C LEU A 112 -27.15 18.49 -1.03
N LEU A 113 -26.86 18.81 -2.28
CA LEU A 113 -27.79 19.50 -3.17
C LEU A 113 -29.10 18.72 -3.33
N LYS A 114 -29.00 17.40 -3.50
CA LYS A 114 -30.17 16.52 -3.61
C LYS A 114 -30.95 16.41 -2.29
N ALA A 115 -30.26 16.53 -1.13
CA ALA A 115 -30.92 16.55 0.18
C ALA A 115 -31.63 17.87 0.48
N LEU A 116 -31.08 19.00 -0.01
CA LEU A 116 -31.70 20.34 0.10
C LEU A 116 -32.88 20.50 -0.86
N SER A 117 -32.74 20.04 -2.10
CA SER A 117 -33.75 20.13 -3.15
C SER A 117 -33.86 18.79 -3.91
N PRO A 118 -34.80 17.89 -3.49
CA PRO A 118 -34.95 16.58 -4.13
C PRO A 118 -35.32 16.64 -5.63
N GLU A 119 -35.96 17.72 -6.08
CA GLU A 119 -36.36 17.91 -7.48
C GLU A 119 -35.21 18.34 -8.39
N LEU A 120 -34.06 18.75 -7.81
CA LEU A 120 -32.94 19.26 -8.57
C LEU A 120 -32.33 18.16 -9.44
N ASN A 121 -32.23 18.42 -10.75
CA ASN A 121 -31.51 17.52 -11.64
C ASN A 121 -30.00 17.74 -11.50
N ILE A 122 -29.27 16.69 -11.20
CA ILE A 122 -27.80 16.70 -11.04
C ILE A 122 -27.20 15.65 -11.99
N PRO A 123 -26.76 16.03 -13.20
CA PRO A 123 -26.29 15.07 -14.20
C PRO A 123 -25.16 14.17 -13.71
N PHE A 124 -24.31 14.67 -12.81
CA PHE A 124 -23.23 13.90 -12.20
C PHE A 124 -23.71 12.64 -11.45
N LEU A 125 -24.95 12.64 -10.90
CA LEU A 125 -25.52 11.49 -10.19
C LEU A 125 -26.16 10.44 -11.11
N GLU A 126 -26.32 10.71 -12.41
CA GLU A 126 -26.88 9.76 -13.38
C GLU A 126 -25.92 8.61 -13.70
N GLN A 127 -24.61 8.83 -13.49
CA GLN A 127 -23.62 7.78 -13.65
C GLN A 127 -23.69 6.73 -12.54
N SER A 128 -23.26 5.51 -12.83
CA SER A 128 -23.23 4.42 -11.84
C SER A 128 -22.13 4.64 -10.80
N LEU A 129 -22.45 5.30 -9.69
CA LEU A 129 -21.54 5.52 -8.57
C LEU A 129 -21.47 4.32 -7.60
N THR A 130 -22.30 3.29 -7.76
CA THR A 130 -22.48 2.19 -6.77
C THR A 130 -21.80 0.89 -7.18
N ASN A 131 -20.80 0.93 -8.05
CA ASN A 131 -20.15 -0.26 -8.61
C ASN A 131 -19.38 -1.11 -7.60
N ASN A 132 -19.10 -0.60 -6.39
CA ASN A 132 -18.40 -1.34 -5.34
C ASN A 132 -19.16 -1.34 -4.01
N LEU A 133 -18.81 -2.29 -3.12
CA LEU A 133 -19.48 -2.48 -1.83
C LEU A 133 -19.40 -1.25 -0.91
N HIS A 134 -18.28 -0.50 -0.94
CA HIS A 134 -18.13 0.70 -0.11
C HIS A 134 -19.08 1.80 -0.57
N ASN A 135 -19.18 2.04 -1.86
CA ASN A 135 -20.09 3.03 -2.41
C ASN A 135 -21.54 2.66 -2.15
N LYS A 136 -21.90 1.38 -2.36
CA LYS A 136 -23.25 0.87 -2.04
C LYS A 136 -23.68 1.13 -0.59
N ARG A 137 -22.73 1.12 0.33
CA ARG A 137 -22.97 1.37 1.75
C ARG A 137 -22.89 2.85 2.12
N ASN A 138 -21.85 3.54 1.69
CA ASN A 138 -21.53 4.88 2.20
C ASN A 138 -22.35 5.98 1.53
N ILE A 139 -22.65 5.88 0.24
CA ILE A 139 -23.45 6.89 -0.48
C ILE A 139 -24.86 6.99 0.11
N PRO A 140 -25.66 5.90 0.22
CA PRO A 140 -26.99 5.99 0.82
C PRO A 140 -26.96 6.44 2.28
N LYS A 141 -25.99 5.93 3.07
CA LYS A 141 -25.85 6.32 4.48
C LYS A 141 -25.60 7.81 4.64
N ASN A 142 -24.68 8.36 3.84
CA ASN A 142 -24.34 9.79 3.92
C ASN A 142 -25.46 10.66 3.37
N TYR A 143 -26.15 10.23 2.31
CA TYR A 143 -27.34 10.91 1.82
C TYR A 143 -28.42 10.99 2.92
N GLN A 144 -28.75 9.89 3.58
CA GLN A 144 -29.71 9.89 4.70
C GLN A 144 -29.25 10.78 5.85
N THR A 145 -27.94 10.83 6.15
CA THR A 145 -27.39 11.71 7.17
C THR A 145 -27.63 13.19 6.80
N LEU A 146 -27.37 13.55 5.54
CA LEU A 146 -27.61 14.91 5.04
C LEU A 146 -29.09 15.27 5.04
N VAL A 147 -29.96 14.36 4.60
CA VAL A 147 -31.43 14.56 4.65
C VAL A 147 -31.89 14.89 6.06
N ARG A 148 -31.50 14.06 7.06
CA ARG A 148 -31.86 14.29 8.48
C ARG A 148 -31.31 15.63 8.99
N ARG A 149 -30.12 16.03 8.60
CA ARG A 149 -29.55 17.32 8.97
C ARG A 149 -30.33 18.48 8.32
N CYS A 150 -30.73 18.33 7.07
CA CYS A 150 -31.52 19.33 6.35
C CYS A 150 -32.98 19.39 6.86
N GLU A 151 -33.53 18.33 7.41
CA GLU A 151 -34.87 18.34 8.05
C GLU A 151 -34.88 19.18 9.35
N ASN A 152 -33.73 19.30 10.02
CA ASN A 152 -33.60 20.14 11.22
C ASN A 152 -33.60 21.65 10.94
N PHE A 153 -33.56 22.09 9.68
CA PHE A 153 -33.82 23.49 9.34
C PHE A 153 -35.29 23.82 9.59
N GLY A 154 -35.53 24.94 10.28
CA GLY A 154 -36.85 25.27 10.81
C GLY A 154 -37.94 25.51 9.76
N ASN A 155 -37.55 25.88 8.53
CA ASN A 155 -38.48 26.17 7.44
C ASN A 155 -37.84 26.00 6.06
N LYS A 156 -38.68 25.99 5.03
CA LYS A 156 -38.24 25.87 3.63
C LYS A 156 -37.31 27.01 3.22
N LYS A 157 -37.52 28.21 3.73
CA LYS A 157 -36.71 29.38 3.42
C LYS A 157 -35.26 29.22 3.81
N GLU A 158 -35.00 28.64 4.99
CA GLU A 158 -33.60 28.40 5.43
C GLU A 158 -32.87 27.41 4.51
N LYS A 159 -33.57 26.40 3.99
CA LYS A 159 -33.01 25.47 3.00
C LYS A 159 -32.71 26.16 1.68
N ASP A 160 -33.66 26.98 1.19
CA ASP A 160 -33.52 27.72 -0.04
C ASP A 160 -32.39 28.75 0.08
N ASP A 161 -32.26 29.49 1.19
CA ASP A 161 -31.18 30.40 1.50
C ASP A 161 -29.81 29.73 1.56
N LEU A 162 -29.73 28.49 2.08
CA LEU A 162 -28.48 27.73 2.08
C LEU A 162 -28.13 27.23 0.68
N LEU A 163 -29.12 26.78 -0.07
CA LEU A 163 -28.94 26.34 -1.46
C LEU A 163 -28.44 27.50 -2.33
N GLU A 164 -29.04 28.69 -2.17
CA GLU A 164 -28.61 29.91 -2.87
C GLU A 164 -27.16 30.28 -2.50
N TYR A 165 -26.81 30.21 -1.23
CA TYR A 165 -25.45 30.45 -0.78
C TYR A 165 -24.45 29.48 -1.42
N ILE A 166 -24.78 28.14 -1.44
CA ILE A 166 -23.92 27.14 -2.08
C ILE A 166 -23.73 27.46 -3.57
N PHE A 167 -24.78 27.87 -4.24
CA PHE A 167 -24.74 28.16 -5.67
C PHE A 167 -23.93 29.42 -6.00
N LYS A 168 -24.07 30.46 -5.22
CA LYS A 168 -23.47 31.77 -5.52
C LYS A 168 -22.06 31.94 -4.95
N HIS A 169 -21.78 31.33 -3.81
CA HIS A 169 -20.58 31.63 -2.99
C HIS A 169 -19.60 30.47 -2.84
N CYS A 170 -20.05 29.20 -3.03
CA CYS A 170 -19.13 28.06 -2.96
C CYS A 170 -18.46 27.80 -4.31
N GLU A 171 -17.12 27.80 -4.33
CA GLU A 171 -16.34 27.61 -5.54
C GLU A 171 -15.22 26.60 -5.38
N LEU A 172 -14.81 26.00 -6.50
CA LEU A 172 -13.69 25.10 -6.64
C LEU A 172 -12.63 25.70 -7.56
N ILE A 173 -11.36 25.49 -7.23
CA ILE A 173 -10.27 25.68 -8.18
C ILE A 173 -10.19 24.41 -9.02
N VAL A 174 -10.28 24.56 -10.34
CA VAL A 174 -10.25 23.42 -11.26
C VAL A 174 -8.93 23.42 -12.02
N VAL A 175 -8.29 22.26 -12.03
CA VAL A 175 -7.08 21.99 -12.83
C VAL A 175 -7.45 20.96 -13.87
N ILE A 176 -7.20 21.25 -15.15
CA ILE A 176 -7.50 20.35 -16.27
C ILE A 176 -6.22 20.06 -17.02
N THR A 177 -6.00 18.80 -17.31
CA THR A 177 -4.93 18.34 -18.21
C THR A 177 -5.44 17.28 -19.16
N GLU A 178 -4.80 17.16 -20.31
CA GLU A 178 -5.01 16.09 -21.30
C GLU A 178 -4.04 14.91 -21.06
N ASP A 179 -3.04 15.10 -20.20
CA ASP A 179 -2.11 14.05 -19.78
C ASP A 179 -2.45 13.58 -18.36
N ILE A 180 -2.91 12.34 -18.26
CA ILE A 180 -3.26 11.71 -16.98
C ILE A 180 -2.05 11.64 -16.03
N SER A 181 -0.84 11.58 -16.56
CA SER A 181 0.42 11.58 -15.81
C SER A 181 0.64 12.93 -15.09
N GLU A 182 0.40 14.03 -15.79
CA GLU A 182 0.46 15.37 -15.19
C GLU A 182 -0.63 15.54 -14.14
N ALA A 183 -1.84 15.01 -14.38
CA ALA A 183 -2.93 15.05 -13.40
C ALA A 183 -2.52 14.36 -12.09
N PHE A 184 -1.88 13.19 -12.16
CA PHE A 184 -1.40 12.50 -10.97
C PHE A 184 -0.22 13.21 -10.31
N GLN A 185 0.72 13.77 -11.08
CA GLN A 185 1.83 14.55 -10.50
C GLN A 185 1.32 15.79 -9.76
N PHE A 186 0.32 16.46 -10.32
CA PHE A 186 -0.30 17.61 -9.66
C PHE A 186 -1.05 17.21 -8.39
N PHE A 187 -1.81 16.10 -8.45
CA PHE A 187 -2.46 15.50 -7.29
C PHE A 187 -1.47 15.18 -6.18
N ASP A 188 -0.34 14.54 -6.48
CA ASP A 188 0.71 14.21 -5.53
C ASP A 188 1.30 15.46 -4.87
N SER A 189 1.54 16.50 -5.67
CA SER A 189 2.08 17.78 -5.18
C SER A 189 1.13 18.51 -4.22
N GLN A 190 -0.17 18.41 -4.43
CA GLN A 190 -1.20 19.02 -3.57
C GLN A 190 -1.37 18.23 -2.27
N ASN A 191 -1.32 16.89 -2.34
CA ASN A 191 -1.47 16.03 -1.17
C ASN A 191 -0.27 16.07 -0.20
N ALA A 192 0.89 16.53 -0.66
CA ALA A 192 2.03 16.81 0.22
C ALA A 192 1.71 17.83 1.35
N ARG A 193 0.59 18.56 1.24
CA ARG A 193 0.12 19.53 2.24
C ARG A 193 -1.06 19.06 3.10
N GLY A 194 -1.66 17.88 2.78
CA GLY A 194 -2.82 17.32 3.48
C GLY A 194 -2.48 16.07 4.30
N LYS A 195 -3.43 15.15 4.43
CA LYS A 195 -3.17 13.81 4.98
C LYS A 195 -2.26 13.09 4.00
N LYS A 196 -1.02 12.79 4.44
CA LYS A 196 -0.04 12.09 3.60
C LYS A 196 -0.65 10.84 2.98
N LEU A 197 -0.49 10.71 1.65
CA LEU A 197 -0.75 9.46 0.96
C LEU A 197 0.23 8.40 1.45
N TYR A 198 -0.22 7.17 1.49
CA TYR A 198 0.70 6.07 1.69
C TYR A 198 1.60 5.92 0.45
N PRO A 199 2.87 5.53 0.61
CA PRO A 199 3.76 5.30 -0.54
C PRO A 199 3.18 4.37 -1.60
N HIS A 200 2.38 3.38 -1.22
CA HIS A 200 1.73 2.45 -2.15
C HIS A 200 0.58 3.09 -2.96
N ASP A 201 -0.04 4.18 -2.48
CA ASP A 201 -1.00 4.96 -3.28
C ASP A 201 -0.30 5.67 -4.45
N LEU A 202 0.90 6.22 -4.21
CA LEU A 202 1.73 6.84 -5.25
C LEU A 202 2.19 5.81 -6.28
N LEU A 203 2.56 4.61 -5.82
CA LEU A 203 2.93 3.50 -6.71
C LEU A 203 1.75 3.05 -7.55
N LYS A 204 0.55 2.94 -6.97
CA LYS A 204 -0.68 2.64 -7.72
C LYS A 204 -0.87 3.63 -8.87
N ALA A 205 -0.80 4.93 -8.58
CA ALA A 205 -0.97 5.98 -9.58
C ALA A 205 0.08 5.87 -10.71
N PHE A 206 1.35 5.65 -10.35
CA PHE A 206 2.43 5.47 -11.31
C PHE A 206 2.18 4.28 -12.23
N HIS A 207 1.87 3.10 -11.67
CA HIS A 207 1.71 1.89 -12.47
C HIS A 207 0.43 1.87 -13.31
N LEU A 208 -0.65 2.52 -12.85
CA LEU A 208 -1.84 2.71 -13.69
C LEU A 208 -1.53 3.54 -14.94
N ARG A 209 -0.66 4.56 -14.80
CA ARG A 209 -0.17 5.32 -15.94
C ARG A 209 0.57 4.43 -16.94
N GLU A 210 1.41 3.50 -16.45
CA GLU A 210 2.16 2.59 -17.30
C GLU A 210 1.28 1.51 -17.98
N MET A 211 -0.01 1.43 -17.65
CA MET A 211 -1.01 0.56 -18.30
C MET A 211 -1.67 1.21 -19.53
N LYS A 212 -1.07 2.24 -20.14
CA LYS A 212 -1.64 2.98 -21.30
C LYS A 212 -2.08 2.10 -22.45
N LEU A 213 -1.42 0.97 -22.67
CA LEU A 213 -1.72 0.01 -23.76
C LEU A 213 -2.71 -1.08 -23.34
N SER A 214 -3.05 -1.19 -22.05
CA SER A 214 -4.06 -2.12 -21.56
C SER A 214 -5.45 -1.65 -21.96
N ASN A 215 -6.34 -2.58 -22.26
CA ASN A 215 -7.74 -2.21 -22.49
C ASN A 215 -8.39 -1.74 -21.17
N ASN A 216 -9.48 -1.00 -21.28
CA ASN A 216 -10.19 -0.44 -20.13
C ASN A 216 -10.67 -1.53 -19.16
N GLU A 217 -11.11 -2.69 -19.67
CA GLU A 217 -11.60 -3.80 -18.86
C GLU A 217 -10.49 -4.40 -17.97
N GLU A 218 -9.28 -4.57 -18.53
CA GLU A 218 -8.13 -5.06 -17.80
C GLU A 218 -7.71 -4.07 -16.69
N THR A 219 -7.72 -2.77 -17.01
CA THR A 219 -7.42 -1.72 -16.05
C THR A 219 -8.44 -1.71 -14.91
N GLU A 220 -9.74 -1.79 -15.24
CA GLU A 220 -10.83 -1.87 -14.25
C GLU A 220 -10.70 -3.07 -13.33
N LYS A 221 -10.42 -4.25 -13.91
CA LYS A 221 -10.21 -5.49 -13.15
C LYS A 221 -9.01 -5.38 -12.20
N THR A 222 -7.90 -4.82 -12.69
CA THR A 222 -6.67 -4.63 -11.91
C THR A 222 -6.92 -3.69 -10.72
N VAL A 223 -7.58 -2.56 -10.96
CA VAL A 223 -7.93 -1.61 -9.89
C VAL A 223 -8.88 -2.22 -8.89
N LYS A 224 -9.88 -2.97 -9.34
CA LYS A 224 -10.82 -3.66 -8.46
C LYS A 224 -10.10 -4.61 -7.50
N ILE A 225 -9.20 -5.46 -8.01
CA ILE A 225 -8.40 -6.38 -7.21
C ILE A 225 -7.56 -5.63 -6.18
N TRP A 226 -6.93 -4.50 -6.56
CA TRP A 226 -6.15 -3.66 -5.65
C TRP A 226 -6.99 -3.04 -4.54
N GLU A 227 -8.16 -2.49 -4.87
CA GLU A 227 -9.04 -1.84 -3.91
C GLU A 227 -9.76 -2.81 -2.96
N GLU A 228 -9.90 -4.08 -3.35
CA GLU A 228 -10.43 -5.14 -2.48
C GLU A 228 -9.43 -5.57 -1.39
N GLN A 229 -8.14 -5.24 -1.55
CA GLN A 229 -7.11 -5.55 -0.55
C GLN A 229 -7.20 -4.59 0.65
N ASP A 230 -6.82 -5.08 1.82
CA ASP A 230 -6.68 -4.22 3.01
C ASP A 230 -5.53 -3.23 2.81
N GLN A 231 -5.86 -1.96 2.75
CA GLN A 231 -4.90 -0.88 2.50
C GLN A 231 -3.90 -0.71 3.65
N SER A 232 -4.27 -1.05 4.88
CA SER A 232 -3.38 -1.04 6.03
C SER A 232 -2.34 -2.16 5.89
N PHE A 233 -2.79 -3.33 5.47
CA PHE A 233 -1.91 -4.47 5.23
C PHE A 233 -0.99 -4.24 4.01
N LEU A 234 -1.48 -3.62 2.94
CA LEU A 234 -0.63 -3.18 1.82
C LEU A 234 0.46 -2.21 2.27
N SER A 235 0.12 -1.26 3.14
CA SER A 235 1.12 -0.34 3.70
C SER A 235 2.23 -1.09 4.45
N ILE A 236 1.86 -2.05 5.28
CA ILE A 236 2.80 -2.91 6.01
C ILE A 236 3.63 -3.76 5.04
N LEU A 237 2.98 -4.41 4.06
CA LEU A 237 3.66 -5.21 3.03
C LEU A 237 4.76 -4.41 2.33
N PHE A 238 4.44 -3.23 1.82
CA PHE A 238 5.42 -2.42 1.07
C PHE A 238 6.49 -1.82 1.96
N SER A 239 6.12 -1.25 3.14
CA SER A 239 7.06 -0.52 3.97
C SER A 239 7.91 -1.42 4.86
N ASP A 240 7.33 -2.44 5.44
CA ASP A 240 8.02 -3.26 6.43
C ASP A 240 8.65 -4.52 5.84
N TYR A 241 8.03 -5.11 4.82
CA TYR A 241 8.53 -6.36 4.22
C TYR A 241 9.28 -6.12 2.92
N LEU A 242 8.59 -5.74 1.83
CA LEU A 242 9.19 -5.70 0.50
C LEU A 242 10.36 -4.72 0.40
N TYR A 243 10.20 -3.51 0.97
CA TYR A 243 11.25 -2.50 0.96
C TYR A 243 12.50 -2.98 1.71
N ARG A 244 12.31 -3.53 2.90
CA ARG A 244 13.42 -3.99 3.73
C ARG A 244 14.14 -5.18 3.12
N ILE A 245 13.41 -6.18 2.61
CA ILE A 245 14.02 -7.32 1.92
C ILE A 245 14.89 -6.84 0.76
N LYS A 246 14.36 -5.97 -0.13
CA LYS A 246 15.12 -5.42 -1.27
C LYS A 246 16.37 -4.64 -0.85
N GLN A 247 16.39 -4.04 0.32
CA GLN A 247 17.56 -3.33 0.84
C GLN A 247 18.52 -4.29 1.55
N TRP A 248 18.03 -5.17 2.42
CA TRP A 248 18.86 -6.08 3.19
C TRP A 248 19.60 -7.12 2.35
N VAL A 249 18.97 -7.62 1.28
CA VAL A 249 19.62 -8.47 0.27
C VAL A 249 20.84 -7.78 -0.33
N LYS A 250 20.77 -6.48 -0.59
CA LYS A 250 21.86 -5.67 -1.14
C LYS A 250 22.88 -5.20 -0.10
N GLY A 251 22.69 -5.54 1.18
CA GLY A 251 23.54 -5.08 2.27
C GLY A 251 23.31 -3.62 2.67
N ASN A 252 22.16 -3.02 2.30
CA ASN A 252 21.84 -1.65 2.63
C ASN A 252 20.94 -1.55 3.88
N TYR A 253 21.18 -0.50 4.68
CA TYR A 253 20.25 -0.16 5.78
C TYR A 253 18.87 0.17 5.25
N ALA A 254 17.84 -0.30 5.97
CA ALA A 254 16.45 -0.07 5.60
C ALA A 254 15.65 0.52 6.78
N GLU A 255 15.20 1.73 6.61
CA GLU A 255 14.16 2.33 7.44
C GLU A 255 12.77 1.89 6.94
N GLN A 256 11.78 2.76 6.95
CA GLN A 256 10.48 2.51 6.34
C GLN A 256 10.43 3.10 4.93
N LEU A 257 9.65 2.49 4.05
CA LEU A 257 9.36 3.05 2.74
C LEU A 257 8.69 4.43 2.90
N SER A 258 9.24 5.42 2.22
CA SER A 258 8.73 6.78 2.19
C SER A 258 8.56 7.26 0.74
N GLU A 259 7.94 8.40 0.56
CA GLU A 259 7.79 9.05 -0.77
C GLU A 259 9.14 9.26 -1.48
N LYS A 260 10.22 9.44 -0.71
CA LYS A 260 11.56 9.71 -1.26
C LYS A 260 12.20 8.49 -1.92
N ASN A 261 11.81 7.29 -1.53
CA ASN A 261 12.43 6.03 -1.97
C ASN A 261 11.49 5.09 -2.71
N ILE A 262 10.30 5.55 -3.12
CA ILE A 262 9.35 4.77 -3.93
C ILE A 262 9.92 4.34 -5.29
N ASN A 263 10.96 5.02 -5.80
CA ASN A 263 11.59 4.68 -7.08
C ASN A 263 12.08 3.23 -7.14
N LEU A 264 12.38 2.62 -5.99
CA LEU A 264 12.73 1.20 -5.91
C LEU A 264 11.63 0.27 -6.46
N PHE A 265 10.38 0.71 -6.42
CA PHE A 265 9.23 -0.06 -6.87
C PHE A 265 8.63 0.41 -8.21
N LYS A 266 9.14 1.48 -8.80
CA LYS A 266 8.69 1.90 -10.14
C LYS A 266 9.11 0.94 -11.23
N GLY A 267 10.31 0.35 -11.08
CA GLY A 267 10.77 -0.72 -11.94
C GLY A 267 11.06 -0.31 -13.37
N ILE A 268 11.07 -1.30 -14.27
CA ILE A 268 11.34 -1.16 -15.71
C ILE A 268 10.05 -0.71 -16.40
N THR A 269 10.10 0.44 -17.08
CA THR A 269 8.97 1.00 -17.83
C THR A 269 8.92 0.44 -19.28
N GLN A 270 7.83 0.71 -20.00
CA GLN A 270 7.72 0.30 -21.40
C GLN A 270 8.76 0.97 -22.29
N GLU A 271 9.20 2.18 -21.94
CA GLU A 271 10.16 2.96 -22.72
C GLU A 271 11.61 2.47 -22.54
N ASP A 272 11.90 1.73 -21.48
CA ASP A 272 13.24 1.20 -21.20
C ASP A 272 13.63 0.08 -22.19
N ASN A 273 14.62 0.32 -23.05
CA ASN A 273 15.01 -0.60 -24.13
C ASN A 273 16.45 -1.10 -24.04
N PHE A 274 17.16 -0.86 -22.94
CA PHE A 274 18.52 -1.40 -22.74
C PHE A 274 18.49 -2.92 -22.46
N PRO A 275 19.61 -3.65 -22.70
CA PRO A 275 19.61 -5.13 -22.69
C PRO A 275 19.08 -5.76 -21.40
N PHE A 276 19.43 -5.20 -20.24
CA PHE A 276 18.90 -5.66 -18.96
C PHE A 276 17.36 -5.57 -18.87
N ALA A 277 16.78 -4.45 -19.33
CA ALA A 277 15.33 -4.27 -19.36
C ALA A 277 14.67 -5.25 -20.33
N GLN A 278 15.27 -5.45 -21.51
CA GLN A 278 14.75 -6.38 -22.52
C GLN A 278 14.73 -7.83 -22.01
N PHE A 279 15.75 -8.25 -21.25
CA PHE A 279 15.79 -9.59 -20.66
C PHE A 279 14.58 -9.82 -19.73
N TYR A 280 14.32 -8.92 -18.80
CA TYR A 280 13.19 -9.07 -17.87
C TYR A 280 11.82 -8.92 -18.55
N LYS A 281 11.70 -8.01 -19.50
CA LYS A 281 10.48 -7.90 -20.33
C LYS A 281 10.21 -9.18 -21.10
N GLY A 282 11.26 -9.78 -21.69
CA GLY A 282 11.18 -11.04 -22.41
C GLY A 282 10.75 -12.19 -21.51
N ALA A 283 11.34 -12.31 -20.33
CA ALA A 283 10.96 -13.32 -19.35
C ALA A 283 9.50 -13.18 -18.91
N PHE A 284 9.04 -11.94 -18.73
CA PHE A 284 7.65 -11.68 -18.37
C PHE A 284 6.68 -12.02 -19.49
N ALA A 285 6.97 -11.57 -20.72
CA ALA A 285 6.15 -11.87 -21.90
C ALA A 285 6.07 -13.38 -22.17
N TYR A 286 7.19 -14.09 -21.98
CA TYR A 286 7.20 -15.55 -22.08
C TYR A 286 6.29 -16.21 -21.05
N ALA A 287 6.40 -15.82 -19.78
CA ALA A 287 5.58 -16.37 -18.71
C ALA A 287 4.08 -16.09 -18.94
N ASP A 288 3.73 -14.88 -19.36
CA ASP A 288 2.34 -14.51 -19.67
C ASP A 288 1.79 -15.35 -20.84
N SER A 289 2.52 -15.40 -21.94
CA SER A 289 2.17 -16.20 -23.11
C SER A 289 2.03 -17.70 -22.78
N PHE A 290 2.94 -18.21 -21.96
CA PHE A 290 2.91 -19.60 -21.51
C PHE A 290 1.70 -19.89 -20.62
N ASN A 291 1.40 -19.01 -19.65
CA ASN A 291 0.26 -19.14 -18.76
C ASN A 291 -1.09 -19.13 -19.52
N GLN A 292 -1.16 -18.40 -20.64
CA GLN A 292 -2.33 -18.35 -21.52
C GLN A 292 -2.42 -19.55 -22.47
N SER A 293 -1.32 -20.27 -22.70
CA SER A 293 -1.29 -21.41 -23.61
C SER A 293 -1.99 -22.64 -23.03
N SER A 294 -2.55 -23.48 -23.89
CA SER A 294 -3.07 -24.80 -23.50
C SER A 294 -2.01 -25.88 -23.42
N ILE A 295 -0.75 -25.57 -23.76
CA ILE A 295 0.36 -26.51 -23.77
C ILE A 295 0.85 -26.71 -22.32
N PRO A 296 0.81 -27.94 -21.78
CA PRO A 296 1.38 -28.21 -20.46
C PRO A 296 2.92 -28.10 -20.54
N PHE A 297 3.51 -27.46 -19.53
CA PHE A 297 4.96 -27.46 -19.38
C PHE A 297 5.45 -28.89 -19.11
N VAL A 298 6.71 -29.16 -19.47
CA VAL A 298 7.33 -30.51 -19.26
C VAL A 298 7.27 -30.91 -17.77
N SER A 299 7.25 -29.94 -16.85
CA SER A 299 7.10 -30.17 -15.41
C SER A 299 5.65 -30.26 -14.92
N GLY A 300 4.64 -30.08 -15.80
CA GLY A 300 3.23 -30.01 -15.41
C GLY A 300 2.80 -28.74 -14.66
N ILE A 301 3.70 -27.75 -14.51
CA ILE A 301 3.43 -26.51 -13.79
C ILE A 301 2.69 -25.54 -14.74
N LYS A 302 1.51 -25.09 -14.32
CA LYS A 302 0.79 -23.96 -14.93
C LYS A 302 0.91 -22.76 -13.99
N ASN A 303 0.91 -21.54 -14.53
CA ASN A 303 1.10 -20.27 -13.80
C ASN A 303 2.53 -20.01 -13.31
N ILE A 304 3.44 -19.85 -14.29
CA ILE A 304 4.77 -19.30 -14.02
C ILE A 304 4.62 -17.88 -13.49
N LYS A 305 5.25 -17.58 -12.36
CA LYS A 305 5.34 -16.24 -11.79
C LYS A 305 6.70 -15.65 -12.14
N PRO A 306 6.77 -14.70 -13.11
CA PRO A 306 8.05 -14.19 -13.63
C PRO A 306 8.65 -13.09 -12.76
N PHE A 307 8.45 -13.14 -11.46
CA PHE A 307 8.99 -12.16 -10.54
C PHE A 307 9.50 -12.82 -9.26
N GLN A 308 10.54 -12.21 -8.70
CA GLN A 308 11.17 -12.55 -7.43
C GLN A 308 11.41 -11.27 -6.62
N LEU A 309 11.56 -11.40 -5.31
CA LEU A 309 11.73 -10.26 -4.41
C LEU A 309 13.00 -9.45 -4.68
N ASP A 310 14.06 -10.09 -5.13
CA ASP A 310 15.35 -9.47 -5.49
C ASP A 310 15.37 -8.91 -6.92
N ALA A 311 14.51 -9.42 -7.80
CA ALA A 311 14.46 -9.04 -9.22
C ALA A 311 13.84 -7.66 -9.44
N PRO A 312 14.14 -7.01 -10.58
CA PRO A 312 13.44 -5.80 -11.01
C PRO A 312 11.96 -6.03 -11.21
N ILE A 313 11.17 -5.03 -10.90
CA ILE A 313 9.73 -5.02 -11.15
C ILE A 313 9.50 -4.52 -12.59
N ILE A 314 8.53 -5.06 -13.29
CA ILE A 314 8.04 -4.50 -14.55
C ILE A 314 6.88 -3.56 -14.22
N ALA A 315 6.93 -2.35 -14.75
CA ALA A 315 5.90 -1.33 -14.54
C ALA A 315 4.57 -1.69 -15.21
N GLY A 316 3.49 -1.11 -14.72
CA GLY A 316 2.14 -1.38 -15.20
C GLY A 316 1.47 -2.55 -14.49
N LYS A 317 0.68 -3.33 -15.21
CA LYS A 317 -0.06 -4.50 -14.68
C LYS A 317 0.82 -5.49 -13.91
N PRO A 318 2.04 -5.83 -14.36
CA PRO A 318 2.93 -6.74 -13.64
C PRO A 318 3.21 -6.33 -12.19
N PHE A 319 3.28 -5.05 -11.89
CA PHE A 319 3.42 -4.57 -10.51
C PHE A 319 2.21 -4.93 -9.64
N PHE A 320 1.00 -4.84 -10.17
CA PHE A 320 -0.20 -5.19 -9.41
C PHE A 320 -0.27 -6.70 -9.14
N ASP A 321 0.13 -7.50 -10.11
CA ASP A 321 0.23 -8.96 -9.97
C ASP A 321 1.32 -9.34 -8.95
N PHE A 322 2.48 -8.67 -8.98
CA PHE A 322 3.55 -8.78 -7.99
C PHE A 322 3.05 -8.44 -6.58
N ALA A 323 2.41 -7.29 -6.42
CA ALA A 323 1.90 -6.87 -5.12
C ALA A 323 0.85 -7.84 -4.56
N LYS A 324 -0.08 -8.31 -5.41
CA LYS A 324 -1.11 -9.28 -5.03
C LYS A 324 -0.51 -10.62 -4.61
N HIS A 325 0.50 -11.09 -5.34
CA HIS A 325 1.20 -12.33 -5.03
C HIS A 325 1.84 -12.28 -3.64
N TYR A 326 2.63 -11.25 -3.35
CA TYR A 326 3.27 -11.14 -2.03
C TYR A 326 2.31 -10.77 -0.91
N TYR A 327 1.21 -10.07 -1.22
CA TYR A 327 0.12 -9.88 -0.28
C TYR A 327 -0.46 -11.21 0.19
N ASP A 328 -0.71 -12.14 -0.72
CA ASP A 328 -1.27 -13.45 -0.40
C ASP A 328 -0.27 -14.31 0.39
N ILE A 329 0.98 -14.39 -0.06
CA ILE A 329 2.02 -15.16 0.64
C ILE A 329 2.23 -14.63 2.06
N LEU A 330 2.38 -13.32 2.23
CA LEU A 330 2.59 -12.75 3.56
C LEU A 330 1.39 -12.98 4.48
N LYS A 331 0.18 -12.89 3.93
CA LYS A 331 -1.03 -13.19 4.67
C LYS A 331 -1.10 -14.64 5.12
N ASP A 332 -0.67 -15.57 4.27
CA ASP A 332 -0.59 -16.98 4.61
C ASP A 332 0.49 -17.26 5.68
N ILE A 333 1.66 -16.59 5.60
CA ILE A 333 2.71 -16.68 6.62
C ILE A 333 2.23 -16.15 7.98
N GLN A 334 1.40 -15.09 7.99
CA GLN A 334 0.88 -14.49 9.22
C GLN A 334 -0.40 -15.14 9.75
N ASN A 335 -1.02 -16.01 8.96
CA ASN A 335 -2.24 -16.72 9.35
C ASN A 335 -1.87 -18.15 9.77
N ASN A 336 -1.98 -18.44 11.05
CA ASN A 336 -1.59 -19.73 11.64
C ASN A 336 -2.27 -20.91 10.95
N ASP A 337 -3.55 -20.79 10.59
CA ASP A 337 -4.30 -21.88 9.97
C ASP A 337 -3.76 -22.29 8.60
N LYS A 338 -3.23 -21.31 7.85
CA LYS A 338 -2.66 -21.54 6.53
C LYS A 338 -1.17 -21.79 6.56
N TYR A 339 -0.46 -21.22 7.54
CA TYR A 339 0.97 -21.41 7.68
C TYR A 339 1.30 -22.88 8.03
N GLU A 340 0.44 -23.54 8.77
CA GLU A 340 0.55 -24.98 9.04
C GLU A 340 0.57 -25.84 7.76
N GLY A 341 -0.02 -25.36 6.67
CA GLY A 341 0.01 -26.02 5.36
C GLY A 341 1.39 -26.06 4.71
N TYR A 342 2.33 -25.20 5.10
CA TYR A 342 3.72 -25.21 4.64
C TYR A 342 4.61 -26.14 5.47
N LEU A 343 4.20 -26.54 6.66
CA LEU A 343 4.97 -27.34 7.59
C LEU A 343 4.39 -28.76 7.66
N ILE A 344 5.24 -29.76 7.42
CA ILE A 344 4.82 -31.17 7.49
C ILE A 344 4.80 -31.66 8.95
N ASN A 345 5.74 -31.18 9.74
CA ASN A 345 5.89 -31.55 11.14
C ASN A 345 5.14 -30.56 12.03
N ASP A 346 4.67 -31.02 13.17
CA ASP A 346 4.01 -30.21 14.18
C ASP A 346 5.04 -29.23 14.79
N ASN A 347 5.32 -28.15 14.05
CA ASN A 347 6.33 -27.17 14.44
C ASN A 347 5.73 -26.19 15.45
N ASP A 348 5.94 -26.47 16.73
CA ASP A 348 5.47 -25.65 17.84
C ASP A 348 6.01 -24.20 17.84
N ILE A 349 7.09 -23.94 17.07
CA ILE A 349 7.73 -22.62 16.99
C ILE A 349 6.71 -21.58 16.54
N VAL A 350 6.04 -21.80 15.42
CA VAL A 350 5.08 -20.82 14.87
C VAL A 350 3.90 -20.62 15.81
N LYS A 351 3.36 -21.68 16.37
CA LYS A 351 2.28 -21.60 17.37
C LYS A 351 2.69 -20.79 18.59
N THR A 352 3.93 -20.95 19.06
CA THR A 352 4.47 -20.17 20.18
C THR A 352 4.63 -18.69 19.83
N LEU A 353 5.14 -18.37 18.63
CA LEU A 353 5.31 -16.98 18.19
C LEU A 353 3.99 -16.21 18.07
N ASP A 354 2.90 -16.89 17.81
CA ASP A 354 1.58 -16.30 17.63
C ASP A 354 0.79 -16.07 18.91
N LEU A 355 1.29 -16.57 20.03
CA LEU A 355 0.67 -16.26 21.32
C LEU A 355 0.64 -14.73 21.57
N PRO A 356 -0.49 -14.17 22.07
CA PRO A 356 -0.62 -12.73 22.29
C PRO A 356 0.52 -12.11 23.12
N LYS A 357 1.02 -12.83 24.11
CA LYS A 357 2.15 -12.42 24.95
C LYS A 357 3.46 -12.28 24.17
N ASN A 358 3.63 -13.01 23.08
CA ASN A 358 4.83 -13.01 22.25
C ASN A 358 4.78 -11.98 21.12
N LYS A 359 3.60 -11.47 20.78
CA LYS A 359 3.41 -10.45 19.73
C LYS A 359 3.62 -9.01 20.23
N ASN A 360 3.48 -8.77 21.54
CA ASN A 360 3.51 -7.43 22.11
C ASN A 360 4.95 -6.95 22.39
N GLY A 361 5.13 -5.63 22.37
CA GLY A 361 6.42 -4.98 22.62
C GLY A 361 7.24 -4.73 21.36
N VAL A 362 8.07 -3.68 21.39
CA VAL A 362 8.86 -3.24 20.22
C VAL A 362 9.86 -4.32 19.79
N GLY A 363 10.61 -4.87 20.75
CA GLY A 363 11.62 -5.90 20.46
C GLY A 363 11.02 -7.17 19.85
N ASN A 364 9.86 -7.62 20.35
CA ASN A 364 9.17 -8.80 19.83
C ASN A 364 8.66 -8.56 18.40
N ARG A 365 8.11 -7.37 18.11
CA ARG A 365 7.67 -7.01 16.76
C ARG A 365 8.84 -6.95 15.77
N ILE A 366 9.98 -6.38 16.18
CA ILE A 366 11.19 -6.36 15.34
C ILE A 366 11.63 -7.79 15.03
N THR A 367 11.74 -8.62 16.05
CA THR A 367 12.21 -10.01 15.89
C THR A 367 11.27 -10.83 15.03
N ARG A 368 9.95 -10.69 15.24
CA ARG A 368 8.94 -11.34 14.41
C ARG A 368 9.04 -10.90 12.96
N LEU A 369 9.27 -9.61 12.71
CA LEU A 369 9.45 -9.11 11.35
C LEU A 369 10.72 -9.70 10.69
N LEU A 370 11.83 -9.80 11.42
CA LEU A 370 13.05 -10.44 10.91
C LEU A 370 12.80 -11.89 10.53
N PHE A 371 12.08 -12.62 11.36
CA PHE A 371 11.70 -14.01 11.09
C PHE A 371 10.78 -14.09 9.85
N ASP A 372 9.66 -13.36 9.84
CA ASP A 372 8.68 -13.40 8.74
C ASP A 372 9.29 -12.97 7.40
N THR A 373 10.19 -11.98 7.39
CA THR A 373 10.87 -11.54 6.16
C THR A 373 11.85 -12.58 5.63
N ALA A 374 12.53 -13.32 6.51
CA ALA A 374 13.40 -14.43 6.10
C ALA A 374 12.57 -15.56 5.49
N ILE A 375 11.46 -15.95 6.14
CA ILE A 375 10.54 -16.95 5.61
C ILE A 375 9.96 -16.53 4.26
N LEU A 376 9.52 -15.26 4.13
CA LEU A 376 8.96 -14.73 2.88
C LEU A 376 9.98 -14.85 1.73
N LEU A 377 11.24 -14.47 1.97
CA LEU A 377 12.28 -14.53 0.95
C LEU A 377 12.63 -15.98 0.59
N TYR A 378 12.67 -16.88 1.57
CA TYR A 378 12.90 -18.32 1.32
C TYR A 378 11.78 -18.94 0.49
N VAL A 379 10.52 -18.69 0.88
CA VAL A 379 9.33 -19.20 0.17
C VAL A 379 9.30 -18.69 -1.26
N ASP A 380 9.58 -17.40 -1.47
CA ASP A 380 9.65 -16.81 -2.80
C ASP A 380 10.66 -17.51 -3.71
N ARG A 381 11.83 -17.88 -3.16
CA ARG A 381 12.95 -18.40 -3.94
C ARG A 381 12.92 -19.92 -4.13
N PHE A 382 12.52 -20.67 -3.10
CA PHE A 382 12.72 -22.11 -3.03
C PHE A 382 11.45 -22.94 -2.84
N THR A 383 10.30 -22.35 -2.54
CA THR A 383 9.08 -23.12 -2.30
C THR A 383 8.14 -23.00 -3.49
N PRO A 384 7.85 -24.11 -4.22
CA PRO A 384 6.89 -24.07 -5.31
C PRO A 384 5.53 -23.53 -4.85
N PRO A 385 4.96 -22.51 -5.52
CA PRO A 385 3.70 -21.88 -5.09
C PRO A 385 2.48 -22.80 -5.29
N GLN A 386 2.64 -23.85 -6.11
CA GLN A 386 1.62 -24.84 -6.39
C GLN A 386 2.18 -26.25 -6.13
N LYS A 387 1.51 -27.00 -5.25
CA LYS A 387 1.82 -28.39 -4.93
C LYS A 387 3.30 -28.61 -4.55
N PRO A 388 3.80 -27.99 -3.48
CA PRO A 388 5.11 -28.31 -2.95
C PRO A 388 5.17 -29.80 -2.61
N THR A 389 6.33 -30.43 -2.88
CA THR A 389 6.58 -31.83 -2.53
C THR A 389 6.84 -31.97 -1.03
N LYS A 390 6.82 -33.21 -0.52
CA LYS A 390 7.24 -33.48 0.88
C LYS A 390 8.67 -33.01 1.15
N THR A 391 9.55 -33.10 0.14
CA THR A 391 10.93 -32.63 0.24
C THR A 391 10.99 -31.13 0.39
N ASP A 392 10.24 -30.38 -0.43
CA ASP A 392 10.20 -28.92 -0.35
C ASP A 392 9.70 -28.45 1.03
N LEU A 393 8.67 -29.11 1.55
CA LEU A 393 8.12 -28.80 2.87
C LEU A 393 9.08 -29.15 4.00
N ASN A 394 9.82 -30.27 3.91
CA ASN A 394 10.85 -30.64 4.89
C ASN A 394 12.01 -29.64 4.90
N LEU A 395 12.44 -29.16 3.73
CA LEU A 395 13.48 -28.14 3.62
C LEU A 395 13.01 -26.80 4.20
N LEU A 396 11.76 -26.42 3.96
CA LEU A 396 11.16 -25.23 4.57
C LEU A 396 11.08 -25.35 6.10
N ASP A 397 10.72 -26.53 6.62
CA ASP A 397 10.66 -26.77 8.07
C ASP A 397 12.04 -26.62 8.73
N GLN A 398 13.09 -27.18 8.11
CA GLN A 398 14.47 -26.99 8.56
C GLN A 398 14.91 -25.52 8.48
N PHE A 399 14.59 -24.84 7.38
CA PHE A 399 14.88 -23.41 7.26
C PHE A 399 14.14 -22.58 8.33
N THR A 400 12.90 -22.92 8.63
CA THR A 400 12.09 -22.24 9.66
C THR A 400 12.78 -22.31 11.03
N LEU A 401 13.38 -23.45 11.36
CA LEU A 401 14.17 -23.59 12.58
C LEU A 401 15.40 -22.64 12.58
N PHE A 402 16.18 -22.64 11.50
CA PHE A 402 17.34 -21.75 11.41
C PHE A 402 16.95 -20.28 11.44
N ALA A 403 15.89 -19.88 10.73
CA ALA A 403 15.38 -18.52 10.76
C ALA A 403 14.92 -18.10 12.15
N PHE A 404 14.27 -19.01 12.88
CA PHE A 404 13.89 -18.81 14.28
C PHE A 404 15.12 -18.61 15.18
N ILE A 405 16.08 -19.52 15.14
CA ILE A 405 17.30 -19.43 15.93
C ILE A 405 18.04 -18.13 15.62
N TRP A 406 18.20 -17.80 14.35
CA TRP A 406 18.85 -16.55 13.92
C TRP A 406 18.12 -15.31 14.47
N ALA A 407 16.83 -15.17 14.22
CA ALA A 407 16.08 -13.98 14.63
C ALA A 407 15.98 -13.85 16.16
N TYR A 408 15.70 -14.94 16.85
CA TYR A 408 15.46 -14.91 18.29
C TYR A 408 16.72 -14.97 19.14
N SER A 409 17.88 -15.35 18.56
CA SER A 409 19.19 -15.14 19.16
C SER A 409 19.41 -13.66 19.50
N LEU A 410 19.03 -12.76 18.60
CA LEU A 410 19.06 -11.33 18.84
C LEU A 410 18.15 -10.95 20.01
N ARG A 411 16.90 -11.47 20.01
CA ARG A 411 15.94 -11.14 21.07
C ARG A 411 16.39 -11.61 22.45
N ALA A 412 17.00 -12.78 22.53
CA ALA A 412 17.48 -13.37 23.78
C ALA A 412 18.58 -12.54 24.46
N GLN A 413 19.32 -11.73 23.71
CA GLN A 413 20.46 -10.97 24.20
C GLN A 413 20.17 -9.48 24.45
N TYR A 414 18.94 -9.01 24.17
CA TYR A 414 18.54 -7.63 24.39
C TYR A 414 17.28 -7.54 25.24
N VAL A 415 17.35 -6.82 26.37
CA VAL A 415 16.16 -6.43 27.12
C VAL A 415 15.34 -5.42 26.31
N ASN A 416 16.01 -4.38 25.83
CA ASN A 416 15.44 -3.33 24.97
C ASN A 416 16.04 -3.43 23.57
N LEU A 417 15.34 -4.07 22.64
CA LEU A 417 15.74 -4.20 21.26
C LEU A 417 15.12 -3.08 20.42
N GLY A 418 15.98 -2.29 19.75
CA GLY A 418 15.60 -1.27 18.80
C GLY A 418 16.08 -1.58 17.36
N TRP A 419 15.58 -0.82 16.39
CA TRP A 419 15.92 -1.02 14.97
C TRP A 419 17.41 -0.87 14.67
N HIS A 420 18.11 0.05 15.34
CA HIS A 420 19.55 0.23 15.13
C HIS A 420 20.33 -1.05 15.44
N SER A 421 20.10 -1.65 16.63
CA SER A 421 20.74 -2.91 17.01
C SER A 421 20.37 -4.07 16.10
N ALA A 422 19.12 -4.11 15.63
CA ALA A 422 18.65 -5.12 14.70
C ALA A 422 19.35 -5.01 13.33
N GLN A 423 19.53 -3.81 12.81
CA GLN A 423 20.23 -3.60 11.55
C GLN A 423 21.73 -3.94 11.65
N LEU A 424 22.40 -3.54 12.74
CA LEU A 424 23.78 -3.97 13.00
C LEU A 424 23.89 -5.51 13.04
N TYR A 425 22.91 -6.18 13.63
CA TYR A 425 22.86 -7.65 13.66
C TYR A 425 22.73 -8.24 12.25
N ILE A 426 21.81 -7.73 11.43
CA ILE A 426 21.61 -8.20 10.05
C ILE A 426 22.92 -8.15 9.24
N PHE A 427 23.74 -7.15 9.46
CA PHE A 427 24.99 -6.93 8.70
C PHE A 427 26.25 -7.51 9.36
N GLY A 428 26.09 -8.29 10.44
CA GLY A 428 27.23 -8.88 11.14
C GLY A 428 28.07 -7.89 11.95
N ASN A 429 27.58 -6.67 12.14
CA ASN A 429 28.29 -5.58 12.84
C ASN A 429 27.80 -5.40 14.30
N ASN A 430 27.08 -6.36 14.84
CA ASN A 430 26.60 -6.28 16.21
C ASN A 430 27.68 -6.72 17.18
N GLU A 431 28.02 -5.84 18.15
CA GLU A 431 29.08 -6.10 19.12
C GLU A 431 28.83 -7.28 20.06
N LYS A 432 27.55 -7.62 20.27
CA LYS A 432 27.17 -8.70 21.20
C LYS A 432 27.12 -10.06 20.55
N ILE A 433 26.73 -10.10 19.27
CA ILE A 433 26.45 -11.34 18.57
C ILE A 433 27.07 -11.28 17.17
N ASN A 434 27.94 -12.22 16.89
CA ASN A 434 28.36 -12.46 15.53
C ASN A 434 27.21 -13.13 14.77
N SER A 435 26.76 -12.54 13.68
CA SER A 435 25.67 -13.05 12.88
C SER A 435 25.94 -12.91 11.38
N LEU A 436 25.34 -13.79 10.65
CA LEU A 436 25.33 -13.78 9.20
C LEU A 436 24.16 -12.91 8.69
N ASN A 437 24.32 -12.28 7.55
CA ASN A 437 23.18 -11.71 6.84
C ASN A 437 22.40 -12.82 6.15
N ILE A 438 21.34 -13.30 6.81
CA ILE A 438 20.53 -14.41 6.31
C ILE A 438 19.85 -14.08 4.97
N TYR A 439 19.49 -12.82 4.74
CA TYR A 439 18.85 -12.39 3.49
C TYR A 439 19.82 -12.48 2.32
N LYS A 440 21.05 -12.07 2.53
CA LYS A 440 22.10 -12.21 1.53
C LYS A 440 22.42 -13.67 1.29
N ALA A 441 22.54 -14.49 2.34
CA ALA A 441 22.77 -15.93 2.21
C ALA A 441 21.69 -16.62 1.37
N ILE A 442 20.39 -16.30 1.60
CA ILE A 442 19.30 -16.82 0.78
C ILE A 442 19.44 -16.39 -0.68
N ASN A 443 19.85 -15.16 -0.92
CA ASN A 443 19.95 -14.60 -2.28
C ASN A 443 21.14 -15.14 -3.08
N ASP A 444 22.23 -15.43 -2.42
CA ASP A 444 23.50 -15.77 -3.08
C ASP A 444 23.63 -17.24 -3.45
N VAL A 445 22.71 -18.12 -2.98
CA VAL A 445 22.74 -19.55 -3.27
C VAL A 445 21.73 -19.97 -4.33
N ASP A 446 22.01 -21.07 -5.02
CA ASP A 446 21.16 -21.63 -6.08
C ASP A 446 20.24 -22.74 -5.60
N SER A 447 20.47 -23.30 -4.40
CA SER A 447 19.64 -24.37 -3.87
C SER A 447 19.37 -24.25 -2.38
N PRO A 448 18.19 -24.75 -1.91
CA PRO A 448 17.87 -24.75 -0.48
C PRO A 448 18.79 -25.66 0.35
N ILE A 449 19.36 -26.71 -0.24
CA ILE A 449 20.28 -27.62 0.44
C ILE A 449 21.60 -26.91 0.75
N GLU A 450 22.13 -26.18 -0.22
CA GLU A 450 23.33 -25.36 -0.04
C GLU A 450 23.11 -24.31 1.05
N LEU A 451 21.96 -23.60 1.02
CA LEU A 451 21.60 -22.65 2.06
C LEU A 451 21.62 -23.29 3.45
N LEU A 452 20.96 -24.42 3.62
CA LEU A 452 20.89 -25.11 4.92
C LEU A 452 22.27 -25.54 5.42
N SER A 453 23.18 -25.93 4.51
CA SER A 453 24.57 -26.22 4.87
C SER A 453 25.28 -24.98 5.41
N ILE A 454 25.18 -23.85 4.72
CA ILE A 454 25.75 -22.57 5.16
C ILE A 454 25.17 -22.15 6.52
N LEU A 455 23.86 -22.26 6.70
CA LEU A 455 23.23 -21.88 7.96
C LEU A 455 23.66 -22.78 9.12
N SER A 456 23.81 -24.08 8.86
CA SER A 456 24.33 -25.06 9.85
C SER A 456 25.73 -24.71 10.32
N ASP A 457 26.58 -24.23 9.40
CA ASP A 457 27.98 -23.90 9.71
C ASP A 457 28.13 -22.53 10.37
N GLN A 458 27.27 -21.55 10.02
CA GLN A 458 27.44 -20.16 10.43
C GLN A 458 26.51 -19.71 11.57
N ILE A 459 25.39 -20.39 11.83
CA ILE A 459 24.55 -20.10 12.98
C ILE A 459 25.08 -20.86 14.18
N ASN A 460 25.87 -20.16 14.99
CA ASN A 460 26.51 -20.75 16.15
C ASN A 460 25.55 -20.80 17.36
N PRO A 461 25.71 -21.81 18.24
CA PRO A 461 25.02 -21.85 19.51
C PRO A 461 25.32 -20.62 20.37
N ILE A 462 24.32 -20.17 21.11
CA ILE A 462 24.46 -19.04 22.04
C ILE A 462 25.00 -19.56 23.37
N ASN A 463 25.94 -18.83 23.95
CA ASN A 463 26.34 -19.07 25.33
C ASN A 463 25.21 -18.66 26.28
N LYS A 464 24.76 -19.60 27.13
CA LYS A 464 23.68 -19.39 28.10
C LYS A 464 23.95 -18.19 29.01
N ASN A 465 25.23 -17.91 29.34
CA ASN A 465 25.63 -16.76 30.17
C ASN A 465 25.43 -15.41 29.50
N LYS A 466 25.30 -15.36 28.17
CA LYS A 466 25.04 -14.12 27.40
C LYS A 466 23.55 -13.79 27.29
N ILE A 467 22.68 -14.67 27.76
CA ILE A 467 21.24 -14.45 27.72
C ILE A 467 20.86 -13.47 28.83
N VAL A 468 20.31 -12.33 28.43
CA VAL A 468 19.97 -11.21 29.33
C VAL A 468 18.62 -11.43 30.04
N ALA A 469 17.93 -12.52 29.78
CA ALA A 469 16.69 -12.89 30.47
C ALA A 469 16.98 -13.20 31.94
N LYS A 470 17.16 -12.15 32.74
CA LYS A 470 17.32 -12.28 34.19
C LYS A 470 16.00 -12.67 34.82
N THR A 471 15.97 -13.84 35.38
CA THR A 471 14.84 -14.41 36.13
C THR A 471 14.53 -13.69 37.42
N GLU A 472 15.40 -12.84 37.93
CA GLU A 472 15.33 -12.34 39.32
C GLU A 472 14.53 -11.05 39.52
N ASN A 473 14.13 -10.32 38.47
CA ASN A 473 13.42 -9.02 38.62
C ASN A 473 12.38 -8.73 37.54
N ILE A 474 11.87 -9.74 36.85
CA ILE A 474 10.93 -9.54 35.73
C ILE A 474 9.60 -10.18 36.11
N ASN A 475 8.49 -9.43 35.92
CA ASN A 475 7.14 -9.93 36.13
C ASN A 475 6.95 -11.29 35.44
N GLU A 476 6.23 -12.21 36.03
CA GLU A 476 6.01 -13.60 35.58
C GLU A 476 5.64 -13.71 34.09
N THR A 477 4.93 -12.74 33.53
CA THR A 477 4.58 -12.67 32.11
C THR A 477 5.77 -12.50 31.16
N VAL A 478 6.86 -11.88 31.59
CA VAL A 478 8.08 -11.70 30.78
C VAL A 478 8.94 -12.95 30.85
N ASN A 479 8.96 -13.64 31.98
CA ASN A 479 9.66 -14.91 32.18
C ASN A 479 9.15 -15.99 31.21
N ASP A 480 7.85 -16.08 31.00
CA ASP A 480 7.25 -17.04 30.09
C ASP A 480 7.74 -16.93 28.65
N ILE A 481 7.96 -15.71 28.15
CA ILE A 481 8.46 -15.49 26.76
C ILE A 481 9.88 -16.04 26.64
N TYR A 482 10.75 -15.71 27.58
CA TYR A 482 12.16 -16.14 27.55
C TYR A 482 12.29 -17.66 27.79
N VAL A 483 11.52 -18.20 28.71
CA VAL A 483 11.51 -19.64 29.00
C VAL A 483 11.11 -20.44 27.75
N ASN A 484 10.07 -19.99 27.03
CA ASN A 484 9.65 -20.65 25.80
C ASN A 484 10.72 -20.57 24.69
N TYR A 485 11.41 -19.44 24.54
CA TYR A 485 12.50 -19.34 23.54
C TYR A 485 13.68 -20.21 23.90
N LEU A 486 14.10 -20.22 25.18
CA LEU A 486 15.19 -21.04 25.65
C LEU A 486 14.92 -22.52 25.46
N HIS A 487 13.69 -22.96 25.70
CA HIS A 487 13.30 -24.37 25.49
C HIS A 487 13.58 -24.82 24.05
N TYR A 488 13.27 -23.99 23.03
CA TYR A 488 13.58 -24.34 21.65
C TYR A 488 15.08 -24.36 21.38
N PHE A 489 15.84 -23.41 21.93
CA PHE A 489 17.29 -23.41 21.79
C PHE A 489 17.93 -24.64 22.43
N GLU A 490 17.45 -25.06 23.60
CA GLU A 490 17.90 -26.31 24.26
C GLU A 490 17.49 -27.54 23.45
N LYS A 491 16.24 -27.65 23.03
CA LYS A 491 15.69 -28.77 22.26
C LYS A 491 16.49 -29.07 20.98
N TYR A 492 16.99 -28.01 20.33
CA TYR A 492 17.74 -28.15 19.08
C TYR A 492 19.24 -27.92 19.20
N ASN A 493 19.80 -28.01 20.44
CA ASN A 493 21.23 -27.90 20.74
C ASN A 493 21.88 -26.59 20.35
N PHE A 494 21.14 -25.48 20.36
CA PHE A 494 21.67 -24.14 20.10
C PHE A 494 22.04 -23.36 21.38
N LEU A 495 22.13 -24.00 22.52
CA LEU A 495 22.67 -23.44 23.76
C LEU A 495 23.96 -24.18 24.16
N THR A 496 24.99 -23.41 24.47
CA THR A 496 26.21 -23.96 25.08
C THR A 496 26.29 -23.59 26.55
N HIS A 497 26.76 -24.53 27.35
CA HIS A 497 27.05 -24.36 28.77
C HIS A 497 28.55 -24.19 29.02
N GLN A 498 29.31 -23.60 28.07
CA GLN A 498 30.75 -23.47 28.28
C GLN A 498 31.03 -22.56 29.48
N ASN A 499 31.57 -23.15 30.51
CA ASN A 499 32.38 -22.44 31.47
C ASN A 499 33.55 -21.86 30.70
N GLU A 500 33.65 -20.51 30.62
CA GLU A 500 34.86 -19.84 30.19
C GLU A 500 35.95 -20.11 31.24
N ASN A 501 36.60 -21.27 31.13
CA ASN A 501 37.92 -21.48 31.66
C ASN A 501 38.85 -21.57 30.45
N LYS A 502 39.28 -20.39 29.98
CA LYS A 502 40.69 -20.15 29.58
C LYS A 502 40.84 -18.69 29.20
#